data_87d40562aa68f9364611a049a258622b
#
_entry.id   87d40562aa68f9364611a049a258622b
#
_cell.length_a   1.000
_cell.length_b   1.000
_cell.length_c   1.000
_cell.angle_alpha   90.00
_cell.angle_beta   90.00
_cell.angle_gamma   90.00
#
_symmetry.space_group_name_H-M   'P 1'
#
loop_
_entity.id
_entity.type
_entity.pdbx_description
1 polymer ?
#
loop_
_entity_poly.entity_id
_entity_poly.type
_entity_poly.pdbx_seq_one_letter_code
_entity_poly.pdbx_strand_id
1 'polypeptide(L)'
;MRHLILGAALALMLPLSAQAQDAGDAAAGEKAFAPCKACHAFGKNGVGPDLKGVVGRKAGVHEGYNYSAALKGSGITWDEANLKEWLKDPKAKVPGNKMVYPGLKDDKKLADVIAYLGTQK
;
A
#
# COMPACT_ATOMS: atom_id res chain seq x y z
N MET A 1 13.81 -11.88 -63.33
CA MET A 1 14.50 -11.95 -62.03
C MET A 1 13.79 -11.04 -61.09
N ARG A 2 13.08 -11.62 -60.18
CA ARG A 2 12.32 -10.86 -59.19
C ARG A 2 12.96 -11.09 -57.82
N HIS A 3 13.52 -10.06 -57.31
CA HIS A 3 14.04 -10.07 -55.91
C HIS A 3 12.91 -9.76 -54.97
N LEU A 4 12.46 -10.79 -54.26
CA LEU A 4 11.57 -10.64 -53.14
C LEU A 4 12.40 -10.19 -51.93
N ILE A 5 12.21 -8.94 -51.54
CA ILE A 5 12.76 -8.43 -50.27
C ILE A 5 11.75 -8.79 -49.19
N LEU A 6 12.08 -9.81 -48.42
CA LEU A 6 11.35 -10.08 -47.17
C LEU A 6 11.77 -9.00 -46.19
N GLY A 7 10.87 -8.07 -45.95
CA GLY A 7 11.01 -7.14 -44.84
C GLY A 7 10.78 -7.91 -43.54
N ALA A 8 11.80 -8.09 -42.75
CA ALA A 8 11.69 -8.59 -41.40
C ALA A 8 11.02 -7.50 -40.57
N ALA A 9 9.76 -7.73 -40.16
CA ALA A 9 9.12 -6.91 -39.17
C ALA A 9 9.77 -7.21 -37.83
N LEU A 10 10.64 -6.32 -37.38
CA LEU A 10 11.15 -6.36 -36.00
C LEU A 10 10.02 -5.94 -35.07
N ALA A 11 9.38 -6.91 -34.46
CA ALA A 11 8.47 -6.65 -33.37
C ALA A 11 9.31 -6.20 -32.16
N LEU A 12 9.35 -4.91 -31.89
CA LEU A 12 9.92 -4.36 -30.68
C LEU A 12 9.00 -4.75 -29.51
N MET A 13 9.34 -5.83 -28.82
CA MET A 13 8.79 -6.13 -27.53
C MET A 13 9.42 -5.18 -26.50
N LEU A 14 8.65 -4.16 -26.11
CA LEU A 14 9.02 -3.31 -24.98
C LEU A 14 8.91 -4.15 -23.70
N PRO A 15 9.98 -4.20 -22.89
CA PRO A 15 9.91 -4.91 -21.62
C PRO A 15 8.90 -4.22 -20.70
N LEU A 16 7.96 -5.00 -20.15
CA LEU A 16 6.98 -4.57 -19.15
C LEU A 16 7.62 -4.19 -17.80
N SER A 17 8.93 -4.16 -17.71
CA SER A 17 9.68 -3.93 -16.46
C SER A 17 9.55 -2.50 -15.90
N ALA A 18 9.12 -1.51 -16.69
CA ALA A 18 9.03 -0.13 -16.24
C ALA A 18 7.94 0.08 -15.15
N GLN A 19 6.91 -0.77 -15.11
CA GLN A 19 5.84 -0.70 -14.09
C GLN A 19 6.13 -1.53 -12.85
N ALA A 20 7.04 -2.50 -12.94
CA ALA A 20 7.42 -3.35 -11.82
C ALA A 20 8.37 -2.66 -10.83
N GLN A 21 9.00 -1.52 -11.21
CA GLN A 21 9.96 -0.81 -10.36
C GLN A 21 9.32 -0.11 -9.17
N ASP A 22 8.02 0.26 -9.26
CA ASP A 22 7.28 0.89 -8.18
C ASP A 22 6.51 -0.13 -7.33
N ALA A 23 6.47 -1.38 -7.76
CA ALA A 23 5.87 -2.46 -7.00
C ALA A 23 6.81 -2.90 -5.87
N GLY A 24 6.29 -2.92 -4.65
CA GLY A 24 7.04 -3.40 -3.51
C GLY A 24 7.18 -4.93 -3.49
N ASP A 25 8.08 -5.39 -2.65
CA ASP A 25 8.29 -6.80 -2.36
C ASP A 25 7.53 -7.17 -1.09
N ALA A 26 6.52 -8.05 -1.19
CA ALA A 26 5.69 -8.47 -0.06
C ALA A 26 6.50 -9.20 1.01
N ALA A 27 7.49 -9.99 0.66
CA ALA A 27 8.34 -10.68 1.63
C ALA A 27 9.20 -9.70 2.45
N ALA A 28 9.76 -8.70 1.79
CA ALA A 28 10.48 -7.62 2.48
C ALA A 28 9.51 -6.74 3.29
N GLY A 29 8.29 -6.56 2.80
CA GLY A 29 7.23 -5.82 3.48
C GLY A 29 6.79 -6.47 4.78
N GLU A 30 6.74 -7.80 4.83
CA GLU A 30 6.46 -8.53 6.07
C GLU A 30 7.47 -8.19 7.16
N LYS A 31 8.74 -8.11 6.81
CA LYS A 31 9.80 -7.71 7.74
C LYS A 31 9.68 -6.26 8.16
N ALA A 32 9.41 -5.37 7.21
CA ALA A 32 9.23 -3.94 7.48
C ALA A 32 7.96 -3.66 8.30
N PHE A 33 6.97 -4.55 8.27
CA PHE A 33 5.75 -4.49 9.05
C PHE A 33 5.94 -4.83 10.53
N ALA A 34 7.07 -5.40 10.92
CA ALA A 34 7.31 -5.86 12.29
C ALA A 34 6.95 -4.82 13.37
N PRO A 35 7.32 -3.52 13.26
CA PRO A 35 6.92 -2.52 14.24
C PRO A 35 5.40 -2.30 14.33
N CYS A 36 4.67 -2.55 13.27
CA CYS A 36 3.22 -2.34 13.21
C CYS A 36 2.45 -3.40 14.00
N LYS A 37 3.06 -4.56 14.23
CA LYS A 37 2.47 -5.67 14.99
C LYS A 37 2.21 -5.35 16.46
N ALA A 38 2.84 -4.32 17.00
CA ALA A 38 2.57 -3.86 18.36
C ALA A 38 1.12 -3.40 18.53
N CYS A 39 0.50 -2.88 17.48
CA CYS A 39 -0.84 -2.31 17.51
C CYS A 39 -1.82 -2.98 16.55
N HIS A 40 -1.33 -3.59 15.47
CA HIS A 40 -2.15 -4.15 14.40
C HIS A 40 -2.02 -5.65 14.27
N ALA A 41 -3.10 -6.29 13.85
CA ALA A 41 -3.15 -7.70 13.47
C ALA A 41 -4.01 -7.85 12.23
N PHE A 42 -4.01 -9.05 11.67
CA PHE A 42 -4.90 -9.43 10.58
C PHE A 42 -5.97 -10.37 11.14
N GLY A 43 -7.23 -9.97 10.98
CA GLY A 43 -8.38 -10.74 11.43
C GLY A 43 -8.96 -10.33 12.78
N LYS A 44 -8.38 -9.35 13.47
CA LYS A 44 -8.92 -8.81 14.71
C LYS A 44 -8.52 -7.36 14.97
N ASN A 45 -9.39 -6.62 15.64
CA ASN A 45 -9.08 -5.31 16.19
C ASN A 45 -8.25 -5.44 17.48
N GLY A 46 -7.36 -4.49 17.69
CA GLY A 46 -6.55 -4.37 18.90
C GLY A 46 -6.36 -2.90 19.26
N VAL A 47 -5.15 -2.49 19.56
CA VAL A 47 -4.82 -1.07 19.76
C VAL A 47 -5.12 -0.28 18.48
N GLY A 48 -4.78 -0.83 17.32
CA GLY A 48 -5.21 -0.35 16.01
C GLY A 48 -6.29 -1.24 15.40
N PRO A 49 -6.94 -0.78 14.32
CA PRO A 49 -7.94 -1.58 13.63
C PRO A 49 -7.34 -2.80 12.94
N ASP A 50 -8.19 -3.81 12.72
CA ASP A 50 -7.87 -4.97 11.89
C ASP A 50 -7.45 -4.51 10.49
N LEU A 51 -6.30 -4.96 10.02
CA LEU A 51 -5.74 -4.61 8.72
C LEU A 51 -6.04 -5.63 7.62
N LYS A 52 -6.75 -6.73 7.94
CA LYS A 52 -7.14 -7.69 6.91
C LYS A 52 -8.05 -7.02 5.88
N GLY A 53 -7.65 -7.08 4.61
CA GLY A 53 -8.40 -6.44 3.53
C GLY A 53 -8.33 -4.93 3.51
N VAL A 54 -7.33 -4.31 4.17
CA VAL A 54 -7.23 -2.86 4.28
C VAL A 54 -7.00 -2.17 2.94
N VAL A 55 -6.26 -2.80 2.02
CA VAL A 55 -6.03 -2.22 0.69
C VAL A 55 -7.32 -2.19 -0.11
N GLY A 56 -7.75 -1.00 -0.49
CA GLY A 56 -9.01 -0.77 -1.18
C GLY A 56 -10.21 -0.51 -0.26
N ARG A 57 -10.03 -0.64 1.05
CA ARG A 57 -11.07 -0.38 2.04
C ARG A 57 -11.19 1.11 2.33
N LYS A 58 -12.43 1.55 2.61
CA LYS A 58 -12.67 2.92 3.04
C LYS A 58 -12.13 3.14 4.44
N ALA A 59 -11.47 4.29 4.66
CA ALA A 59 -10.92 4.63 5.96
C ALA A 59 -12.03 4.89 6.98
N GLY A 60 -11.81 4.45 8.21
CA GLY A 60 -12.69 4.75 9.33
C GLY A 60 -14.01 3.99 9.37
N VAL A 61 -14.17 2.91 8.61
CA VAL A 61 -15.46 2.20 8.49
C VAL A 61 -15.43 0.75 8.97
N HIS A 62 -14.27 0.19 9.31
CA HIS A 62 -14.20 -1.20 9.75
C HIS A 62 -14.97 -1.39 11.07
N GLU A 63 -15.82 -2.41 11.11
CA GLU A 63 -16.70 -2.66 12.26
C GLU A 63 -15.94 -2.97 13.55
N GLY A 64 -16.48 -2.51 14.66
CA GLY A 64 -15.98 -2.84 15.99
C GLY A 64 -14.75 -2.08 16.43
N TYR A 65 -14.25 -1.15 15.63
CA TYR A 65 -13.14 -0.29 16.01
C TYR A 65 -13.59 1.16 16.21
N ASN A 66 -13.11 1.78 17.27
CA ASN A 66 -13.42 3.18 17.57
C ASN A 66 -12.39 4.13 16.96
N TYR A 67 -12.66 4.56 15.74
CA TYR A 67 -11.80 5.49 15.00
C TYR A 67 -11.90 6.92 15.55
N SER A 68 -10.88 7.74 15.27
CA SER A 68 -10.95 9.18 15.47
C SER A 68 -12.04 9.78 14.58
N ALA A 69 -12.65 10.88 15.03
CA ALA A 69 -13.60 11.62 14.21
C ALA A 69 -12.95 12.11 12.90
N ALA A 70 -11.68 12.52 12.96
CA ALA A 70 -10.92 12.97 11.80
C ALA A 70 -10.81 11.86 10.73
N LEU A 71 -10.52 10.64 11.13
CA LEU A 71 -10.40 9.53 10.18
C LEU A 71 -11.75 9.09 9.63
N LYS A 72 -12.78 9.01 10.48
CA LYS A 72 -14.16 8.72 10.05
C LYS A 72 -14.66 9.68 8.99
N GLY A 73 -14.36 10.96 9.15
CA GLY A 73 -14.82 12.02 8.25
C GLY A 73 -13.90 12.27 7.07
N SER A 74 -12.80 11.54 6.93
CA SER A 74 -11.78 11.82 5.92
C SER A 74 -12.22 11.52 4.49
N GLY A 75 -13.11 10.54 4.30
CA GLY A 75 -13.54 10.11 2.96
C GLY A 75 -12.46 9.39 2.16
N ILE A 76 -11.35 9.02 2.81
CA ILE A 76 -10.20 8.37 2.15
C ILE A 76 -10.54 6.91 1.86
N THR A 77 -10.17 6.45 0.68
CA THR A 77 -10.07 5.03 0.35
C THR A 77 -8.60 4.62 0.44
N TRP A 78 -8.32 3.50 1.11
CA TRP A 78 -6.95 3.01 1.26
C TRP A 78 -6.43 2.37 -0.02
N ASP A 79 -6.35 3.16 -1.08
CA ASP A 79 -5.59 2.79 -2.27
C ASP A 79 -4.09 2.93 -2.02
N GLU A 80 -3.29 2.49 -2.97
CA GLU A 80 -1.83 2.51 -2.83
C GLU A 80 -1.28 3.92 -2.56
N ALA A 81 -1.77 4.92 -3.29
CA ALA A 81 -1.31 6.31 -3.14
C ALA A 81 -1.65 6.87 -1.76
N ASN A 82 -2.88 6.68 -1.28
CA ASN A 82 -3.30 7.15 0.03
C ASN A 82 -2.61 6.41 1.17
N LEU A 83 -2.39 5.11 1.04
CA LEU A 83 -1.61 4.34 2.01
C LEU A 83 -0.18 4.84 2.09
N LYS A 84 0.44 5.15 0.97
CA LYS A 84 1.79 5.69 0.92
C LYS A 84 1.90 7.01 1.68
N GLU A 85 0.99 7.93 1.43
CA GLU A 85 0.96 9.22 2.13
C GLU A 85 0.70 9.06 3.63
N TRP A 86 -0.26 8.19 3.98
CA TRP A 86 -0.61 7.89 5.38
C TRP A 86 0.56 7.30 6.14
N LEU A 87 1.17 6.26 5.62
CA LEU A 87 2.28 5.57 6.29
C LEU A 87 3.53 6.44 6.38
N LYS A 88 3.72 7.33 5.42
CA LYS A 88 4.85 8.27 5.43
C LYS A 88 4.73 9.32 6.52
N ASP A 89 3.53 9.84 6.74
CA ASP A 89 3.25 10.84 7.77
C ASP A 89 1.75 10.84 8.12
N PRO A 90 1.32 10.02 9.09
CA PRO A 90 -0.10 9.94 9.45
C PRO A 90 -0.69 11.26 9.91
N LYS A 91 0.06 12.06 10.67
CA LYS A 91 -0.42 13.35 11.20
C LYS A 91 -0.62 14.38 10.10
N ALA A 92 0.25 14.38 9.10
CA ALA A 92 0.10 15.27 7.96
C ALA A 92 -1.08 14.88 7.08
N LYS A 93 -1.27 13.56 6.86
CA LYS A 93 -2.37 13.06 6.03
C LYS A 93 -3.73 13.30 6.66
N VAL A 94 -3.88 12.96 7.94
CA VAL A 94 -5.13 13.12 8.69
C VAL A 94 -4.82 13.72 10.06
N PRO A 95 -4.75 15.04 10.17
CA PRO A 95 -4.58 15.69 11.47
C PRO A 95 -5.70 15.29 12.43
N GLY A 96 -5.35 14.97 13.66
CA GLY A 96 -6.31 14.54 14.68
C GLY A 96 -6.58 13.03 14.70
N ASN A 97 -5.87 12.24 13.91
CA ASN A 97 -5.96 10.78 14.01
C ASN A 97 -5.33 10.27 15.30
N LYS A 98 -5.72 9.05 15.72
CA LYS A 98 -5.29 8.44 16.99
C LYS A 98 -4.01 7.60 16.88
N MET A 99 -3.53 7.35 15.67
CA MET A 99 -2.37 6.49 15.46
C MET A 99 -1.10 7.15 15.95
N VAL A 100 -0.47 6.55 16.95
CA VAL A 100 0.81 7.04 17.50
C VAL A 100 1.97 6.40 16.73
N TYR A 101 2.27 6.97 15.58
CA TYR A 101 3.30 6.47 14.69
C TYR A 101 3.94 7.64 13.93
N PRO A 102 5.27 7.81 14.00
CA PRO A 102 5.92 8.98 13.38
C PRO A 102 5.98 8.94 11.86
N GLY A 103 5.82 7.78 11.28
CA GLY A 103 5.87 7.60 9.84
C GLY A 103 7.08 6.78 9.38
N LEU A 104 6.92 6.19 8.20
CA LEU A 104 7.97 5.42 7.52
C LEU A 104 8.48 6.25 6.35
N LYS A 105 9.72 6.77 6.47
CA LYS A 105 10.28 7.73 5.52
C LYS A 105 11.01 7.11 4.33
N ASP A 106 11.27 5.82 4.37
CA ASP A 106 11.96 5.08 3.31
C ASP A 106 10.94 4.64 2.25
N ASP A 107 11.06 5.18 1.03
CA ASP A 107 10.12 4.91 -0.06
C ASP A 107 10.09 3.43 -0.47
N LYS A 108 11.23 2.75 -0.42
CA LYS A 108 11.30 1.32 -0.73
C LYS A 108 10.52 0.49 0.29
N LYS A 109 10.73 0.76 1.57
CA LYS A 109 10.02 0.07 2.64
C LYS A 109 8.53 0.37 2.61
N LEU A 110 8.13 1.59 2.28
CA LEU A 110 6.72 1.95 2.06
C LEU A 110 6.08 1.07 0.98
N ALA A 111 6.72 0.97 -0.18
CA ALA A 111 6.23 0.14 -1.26
C ALA A 111 6.14 -1.34 -0.84
N ASP A 112 7.13 -1.82 -0.13
CA ASP A 112 7.18 -3.20 0.37
C ASP A 112 6.06 -3.50 1.36
N VAL A 113 5.83 -2.62 2.34
CA VAL A 113 4.74 -2.77 3.32
C VAL A 113 3.37 -2.76 2.64
N ILE A 114 3.15 -1.85 1.70
CA ILE A 114 1.89 -1.79 0.95
C ILE A 114 1.66 -3.07 0.14
N ALA A 115 2.69 -3.60 -0.51
CA ALA A 115 2.62 -4.88 -1.20
C ALA A 115 2.25 -6.02 -0.25
N TYR A 116 2.85 -6.05 0.94
CA TYR A 116 2.52 -7.04 1.97
C TYR A 116 1.07 -6.92 2.44
N LEU A 117 0.61 -5.70 2.73
CA LEU A 117 -0.79 -5.46 3.12
C LEU A 117 -1.77 -5.94 2.04
N GLY A 118 -1.42 -5.77 0.77
CA GLY A 118 -2.22 -6.25 -0.35
C GLY A 118 -2.39 -7.76 -0.42
N THR A 119 -1.49 -8.52 0.20
CA THR A 119 -1.59 -9.99 0.28
C THR A 119 -2.53 -10.47 1.39
N GLN A 120 -2.88 -9.61 2.32
CA GLN A 120 -3.70 -9.92 3.49
C GLN A 120 -5.19 -9.62 3.21
N LYS A 121 -5.82 -10.48 2.45
CA LYS A 121 -7.22 -10.32 2.00
C LYS A 121 -8.19 -11.10 2.88
#